data_045d50d2afaf31aea8b807939ff7b798
#
_entry.id   045d50d2afaf31aea8b807939ff7b798
#
_cell.length_a   1.000
_cell.length_b   1.000
_cell.length_c   1.000
_cell.angle_alpha   90.00
_cell.angle_beta   90.00
_cell.angle_gamma   90.00
#
_symmetry.space_group_name_H-M   'P 1'
#
loop_
_entity.id
_entity.type
_entity.pdbx_description
1 polymer ?
#
loop_
_entity_poly.entity_id
_entity_poly.type
_entity_poly.pdbx_seq_one_letter_code
_entity_poly.pdbx_strand_id
1 'polypeptide(L)'
;YKGTKTLKSGTATLVANNNTLNSGAGQLASGAGQIASGSSQLAAGSTTLGNGIGTLQSGSKTLKDSLQKGADQVNSIKATKKTNKMFAAPVKAKNVEYSHVDNNGHAMAPYMMSVGLFVACMAFTLMYPLMEKNEEVKSGLQWWLSKVTVMAAVSITQAVIMVAVLMGINGLEPHYVGKTFGMAVLASMAFMSLICFGEMLLNRVGSYVMLVFMVVQLGAAGGTYPLDMAPHFYTVLHKYMPFSYTVHAFRHTLSMDGQIGQDIAVFVGILVVSTLATVSYTHLRAHETVLD
;
A
#
# COMPACT_ATOMS: atom_id res chain seq x y z
N TYR A 1 -37.17 47.54 31.32
CA TYR A 1 -36.94 47.44 29.87
C TYR A 1 -35.55 46.88 29.50
N LYS A 2 -34.45 47.28 30.17
CA LYS A 2 -33.10 46.74 29.92
C LYS A 2 -32.97 45.27 30.35
N GLY A 3 -33.47 44.92 31.55
CA GLY A 3 -33.38 43.55 32.08
C GLY A 3 -34.11 42.52 31.21
N THR A 4 -35.28 42.88 30.67
CA THR A 4 -36.05 41.98 29.77
C THR A 4 -35.32 41.71 28.43
N LYS A 5 -34.63 42.73 27.92
CA LYS A 5 -33.83 42.59 26.70
C LYS A 5 -32.60 41.68 26.91
N THR A 6 -31.92 41.83 28.05
CA THR A 6 -30.80 40.97 28.44
C THR A 6 -31.25 39.52 28.66
N LEU A 7 -32.40 39.32 29.33
CA LEU A 7 -32.97 37.99 29.53
C LEU A 7 -33.33 37.34 28.19
N LYS A 8 -33.96 38.05 27.26
CA LYS A 8 -34.30 37.58 25.93
C LYS A 8 -33.06 37.18 25.15
N SER A 9 -32.00 37.99 25.20
CA SER A 9 -30.71 37.67 24.56
C SER A 9 -30.05 36.42 25.19
N GLY A 10 -30.06 36.34 26.51
CA GLY A 10 -29.54 35.17 27.24
C GLY A 10 -30.28 33.88 26.89
N THR A 11 -31.59 33.94 26.80
CA THR A 11 -32.43 32.79 26.39
C THR A 11 -32.15 32.39 24.95
N ALA A 12 -31.98 33.33 24.03
CA ALA A 12 -31.63 33.05 22.65
C ALA A 12 -30.26 32.33 22.55
N THR A 13 -29.27 32.80 23.31
CA THR A 13 -27.95 32.16 23.40
C THR A 13 -28.05 30.74 23.97
N LEU A 14 -28.86 30.56 24.99
CA LEU A 14 -29.07 29.21 25.59
C LEU A 14 -29.70 28.24 24.58
N VAL A 15 -30.70 28.72 23.81
CA VAL A 15 -31.33 27.91 22.75
C VAL A 15 -30.31 27.55 21.65
N ALA A 16 -29.49 28.51 21.24
CA ALA A 16 -28.43 28.23 20.25
C ALA A 16 -27.42 27.21 20.75
N ASN A 17 -26.96 27.33 22.00
CA ASN A 17 -26.05 26.37 22.61
C ASN A 17 -26.68 24.98 22.76
N ASN A 18 -27.96 24.90 23.08
CA ASN A 18 -28.72 23.67 23.18
C ASN A 18 -28.82 22.96 21.81
N ASN A 19 -29.03 23.71 20.75
CA ASN A 19 -29.01 23.17 19.38
C ASN A 19 -27.64 22.63 19.00
N THR A 20 -26.57 23.34 19.35
CA THR A 20 -25.19 22.89 19.14
C THR A 20 -24.90 21.60 19.92
N LEU A 21 -25.32 21.52 21.18
CA LEU A 21 -25.17 20.35 22.01
C LEU A 21 -25.95 19.16 21.45
N ASN A 22 -27.17 19.36 20.99
CA ASN A 22 -28.00 18.33 20.38
C ASN A 22 -27.38 17.79 19.07
N SER A 23 -26.82 18.69 18.24
CA SER A 23 -26.10 18.30 17.03
C SER A 23 -24.85 17.47 17.35
N GLY A 24 -24.07 17.91 18.33
CA GLY A 24 -22.91 17.17 18.82
C GLY A 24 -23.25 15.78 19.36
N ALA A 25 -24.34 15.69 20.12
CA ALA A 25 -24.85 14.40 20.61
C ALA A 25 -25.27 13.46 19.45
N GLY A 26 -25.91 14.00 18.42
CA GLY A 26 -26.26 13.26 17.22
C GLY A 26 -25.04 12.73 16.45
N GLN A 27 -24.01 13.57 16.32
CA GLN A 27 -22.74 13.14 15.71
C GLN A 27 -22.04 12.06 16.53
N LEU A 28 -22.05 12.19 17.86
CA LEU A 28 -21.46 11.16 18.74
C LEU A 28 -22.22 9.84 18.63
N ALA A 29 -23.55 9.88 18.60
CA ALA A 29 -24.37 8.68 18.41
C ALA A 29 -24.11 7.99 17.07
N SER A 30 -23.95 8.78 16.00
CA SER A 30 -23.58 8.26 14.67
C SER A 30 -22.20 7.62 14.68
N GLY A 31 -21.22 8.27 15.29
CA GLY A 31 -19.87 7.73 15.45
C GLY A 31 -19.84 6.43 16.23
N ALA A 32 -20.60 6.35 17.32
CA ALA A 32 -20.76 5.13 18.11
C ALA A 32 -21.38 3.98 17.28
N GLY A 33 -22.35 4.29 16.43
CA GLY A 33 -22.95 3.32 15.50
C GLY A 33 -21.95 2.78 14.47
N GLN A 34 -21.07 3.65 13.94
CA GLN A 34 -20.01 3.25 13.02
C GLN A 34 -18.99 2.32 13.72
N ILE A 35 -18.59 2.64 14.95
CA ILE A 35 -17.69 1.80 15.75
C ILE A 35 -18.33 0.43 16.02
N ALA A 36 -19.59 0.37 16.37
CA ALA A 36 -20.31 -0.88 16.59
C ALA A 36 -20.37 -1.75 15.32
N SER A 37 -20.64 -1.12 14.17
CA SER A 37 -20.62 -1.81 12.86
C SER A 37 -19.23 -2.34 12.51
N GLY A 38 -18.18 -1.53 12.70
CA GLY A 38 -16.79 -1.93 12.48
C GLY A 38 -16.37 -3.08 13.39
N SER A 39 -16.79 -3.07 14.65
CA SER A 39 -16.53 -4.15 15.60
C SER A 39 -17.22 -5.46 15.19
N SER A 40 -18.44 -5.37 14.68
CA SER A 40 -19.17 -6.53 14.15
C SER A 40 -18.50 -7.13 12.91
N GLN A 41 -18.00 -6.28 12.01
CA GLN A 41 -17.23 -6.72 10.83
C GLN A 41 -15.91 -7.40 11.24
N LEU A 42 -15.22 -6.84 12.23
CA LEU A 42 -13.99 -7.43 12.77
C LEU A 42 -14.25 -8.80 13.41
N ALA A 43 -15.34 -8.94 14.17
CA ALA A 43 -15.75 -10.22 14.76
C ALA A 43 -16.06 -11.28 13.68
N ALA A 44 -16.78 -10.89 12.62
CA ALA A 44 -17.07 -11.76 11.48
C ALA A 44 -15.78 -12.16 10.73
N GLY A 45 -14.87 -11.21 10.51
CA GLY A 45 -13.56 -11.46 9.91
C GLY A 45 -12.71 -12.42 10.74
N SER A 46 -12.72 -12.26 12.06
CA SER A 46 -12.02 -13.17 13.00
C SER A 46 -12.59 -14.59 12.95
N THR A 47 -13.91 -14.73 12.85
CA THR A 47 -14.56 -16.04 12.69
C THR A 47 -14.16 -16.71 11.37
N THR A 48 -14.15 -15.93 10.28
CA THR A 48 -13.72 -16.42 8.96
C THR A 48 -12.26 -16.88 8.98
N LEU A 49 -11.38 -16.11 9.64
CA LEU A 49 -9.99 -16.49 9.82
C LEU A 49 -9.85 -17.76 10.63
N GLY A 50 -10.61 -17.88 11.73
CA GLY A 50 -10.64 -19.10 12.55
C GLY A 50 -11.04 -20.34 11.74
N ASN A 51 -12.07 -20.23 10.92
CA ASN A 51 -12.50 -21.30 10.03
C ASN A 51 -11.42 -21.65 8.97
N GLY A 52 -10.74 -20.64 8.43
CA GLY A 52 -9.63 -20.83 7.51
C GLY A 52 -8.45 -21.59 8.14
N ILE A 53 -8.10 -21.24 9.38
CA ILE A 53 -7.08 -21.95 10.16
C ILE A 53 -7.51 -23.41 10.41
N GLY A 54 -8.75 -23.66 10.77
CA GLY A 54 -9.30 -25.01 10.94
C GLY A 54 -9.22 -25.85 9.68
N THR A 55 -9.51 -25.25 8.51
CA THR A 55 -9.39 -25.89 7.21
C THR A 55 -7.93 -26.22 6.89
N LEU A 56 -7.01 -25.28 7.13
CA LEU A 56 -5.58 -25.46 6.94
C LEU A 56 -5.04 -26.59 7.84
N GLN A 57 -5.44 -26.61 9.11
CA GLN A 57 -5.06 -27.66 10.06
C GLN A 57 -5.54 -29.05 9.59
N SER A 58 -6.79 -29.12 9.12
CA SER A 58 -7.36 -30.36 8.58
C SER A 58 -6.63 -30.81 7.31
N GLY A 59 -6.33 -29.88 6.40
CA GLY A 59 -5.55 -30.14 5.19
C GLY A 59 -4.13 -30.62 5.52
N SER A 60 -3.47 -29.98 6.48
CA SER A 60 -2.14 -30.40 6.94
C SER A 60 -2.14 -31.79 7.56
N LYS A 61 -3.19 -32.12 8.33
CA LYS A 61 -3.36 -33.48 8.87
C LYS A 61 -3.55 -34.50 7.76
N THR A 62 -4.42 -34.21 6.79
CA THR A 62 -4.64 -35.09 5.63
C THR A 62 -3.36 -35.31 4.83
N LEU A 63 -2.57 -34.25 4.63
CA LEU A 63 -1.27 -34.33 3.97
C LEU A 63 -0.30 -35.23 4.73
N LYS A 64 -0.20 -34.99 6.07
CA LYS A 64 0.63 -35.83 6.94
C LYS A 64 0.24 -37.31 6.85
N ASP A 65 -1.05 -37.61 6.96
CA ASP A 65 -1.56 -38.99 6.93
C ASP A 65 -1.33 -39.65 5.55
N SER A 66 -1.44 -38.86 4.47
CA SER A 66 -1.15 -39.33 3.10
C SER A 66 0.33 -39.60 2.90
N LEU A 67 1.20 -38.72 3.40
CA LEU A 67 2.65 -38.88 3.35
C LEU A 67 3.08 -40.10 4.18
N GLN A 68 2.48 -40.31 5.36
CA GLN A 68 2.77 -41.49 6.18
C GLN A 68 2.38 -42.79 5.46
N LYS A 69 1.17 -42.82 4.88
CA LYS A 69 0.73 -43.98 4.05
C LYS A 69 1.65 -44.23 2.88
N GLY A 70 2.10 -43.15 2.19
CA GLY A 70 3.06 -43.29 1.11
C GLY A 70 4.42 -43.82 1.58
N ALA A 71 4.90 -43.35 2.73
CA ALA A 71 6.14 -43.87 3.34
C ALA A 71 6.02 -45.35 3.72
N ASP A 72 4.89 -45.76 4.31
CA ASP A 72 4.62 -47.15 4.66
C ASP A 72 4.54 -48.06 3.44
N GLN A 73 3.94 -47.59 2.33
CA GLN A 73 3.93 -48.29 1.06
C GLN A 73 5.34 -48.46 0.48
N VAL A 74 6.13 -47.37 0.50
CA VAL A 74 7.54 -47.44 0.02
C VAL A 74 8.36 -48.40 0.88
N ASN A 75 8.21 -48.39 2.19
CA ASN A 75 8.91 -49.28 3.10
C ASN A 75 8.47 -50.75 2.94
N SER A 76 7.25 -51.01 2.48
CA SER A 76 6.75 -52.34 2.20
C SER A 76 7.29 -52.94 0.90
N ILE A 77 7.82 -52.11 0.02
CA ILE A 77 8.42 -52.57 -1.24
C ILE A 77 9.83 -53.05 -0.98
N LYS A 78 10.12 -54.34 -1.25
CA LYS A 78 11.49 -54.86 -1.27
C LYS A 78 12.22 -54.26 -2.47
N ALA A 79 12.72 -53.06 -2.29
CA ALA A 79 13.34 -52.31 -3.36
C ALA A 79 14.81 -52.68 -3.55
N THR A 80 15.23 -52.88 -4.78
CA THR A 80 16.64 -52.98 -5.14
C THR A 80 17.35 -51.65 -4.89
N LYS A 81 18.71 -51.66 -4.74
CA LYS A 81 19.49 -50.41 -4.61
C LYS A 81 19.15 -49.36 -5.70
N LYS A 82 18.77 -49.82 -6.90
CA LYS A 82 18.38 -48.94 -8.02
C LYS A 82 17.00 -48.30 -7.79
N THR A 83 16.07 -49.09 -7.28
CA THR A 83 14.70 -48.62 -6.95
C THR A 83 14.75 -47.64 -5.78
N ASN A 84 15.53 -47.95 -4.72
CA ASN A 84 15.74 -47.04 -3.61
C ASN A 84 16.34 -45.69 -4.04
N LYS A 85 17.30 -45.71 -4.97
CA LYS A 85 17.91 -44.51 -5.53
C LYS A 85 16.93 -43.70 -6.37
N MET A 86 16.03 -44.37 -7.08
CA MET A 86 14.98 -43.74 -7.88
C MET A 86 13.89 -43.11 -6.99
N PHE A 87 13.52 -43.76 -5.87
CA PHE A 87 12.59 -43.21 -4.90
C PHE A 87 13.19 -42.08 -4.05
N ALA A 88 14.48 -42.21 -3.69
CA ALA A 88 15.16 -41.15 -2.93
C ALA A 88 15.42 -39.87 -3.74
N ALA A 89 15.52 -39.99 -5.07
CA ALA A 89 15.72 -38.86 -5.96
C ALA A 89 14.96 -39.06 -7.29
N PRO A 90 13.60 -39.04 -7.26
CA PRO A 90 12.75 -39.32 -8.43
C PRO A 90 12.89 -38.25 -9.53
N VAL A 91 13.34 -37.08 -9.17
CA VAL A 91 13.56 -35.95 -10.09
C VAL A 91 14.97 -35.41 -9.88
N LYS A 92 15.77 -35.33 -10.91
CA LYS A 92 16.96 -34.49 -10.94
C LYS A 92 16.51 -33.06 -11.23
N ALA A 93 16.25 -32.30 -10.20
CA ALA A 93 16.01 -30.88 -10.37
C ALA A 93 17.30 -30.22 -10.89
N LYS A 94 17.23 -29.62 -12.07
CA LYS A 94 18.26 -28.69 -12.54
C LYS A 94 17.96 -27.35 -11.90
N ASN A 95 18.59 -27.08 -10.78
CA ASN A 95 18.49 -25.74 -10.17
C ASN A 95 19.31 -24.77 -11.04
N VAL A 96 18.65 -23.77 -11.59
CA VAL A 96 19.30 -22.66 -12.27
C VAL A 96 19.10 -21.45 -11.38
N GLU A 97 20.15 -21.07 -10.70
CA GLU A 97 20.17 -19.91 -9.83
C GLU A 97 20.44 -18.66 -10.69
N TYR A 98 19.45 -17.77 -10.77
CA TYR A 98 19.57 -16.53 -11.52
C TYR A 98 20.18 -15.39 -10.67
N SER A 99 20.05 -15.48 -9.34
CA SER A 99 20.67 -14.56 -8.40
C SER A 99 20.81 -15.23 -7.04
N HIS A 100 21.84 -14.86 -6.29
CA HIS A 100 22.02 -15.32 -4.91
C HIS A 100 21.38 -14.32 -3.95
N VAL A 101 20.59 -14.82 -3.01
CA VAL A 101 19.95 -14.02 -1.96
C VAL A 101 20.14 -14.76 -0.64
N ASP A 102 20.78 -14.12 0.34
CA ASP A 102 21.24 -14.75 1.57
C ASP A 102 20.13 -15.32 2.46
N ASN A 103 18.97 -14.65 2.46
CA ASN A 103 17.85 -15.04 3.30
C ASN A 103 16.51 -14.61 2.71
N ASN A 104 15.43 -15.18 3.23
CA ASN A 104 14.07 -14.91 2.78
C ASN A 104 13.66 -13.43 2.98
N GLY A 105 14.19 -12.75 3.98
CA GLY A 105 13.93 -11.32 4.21
C GLY A 105 14.46 -10.46 3.07
N HIS A 106 15.69 -10.73 2.61
CA HIS A 106 16.28 -10.06 1.46
C HIS A 106 15.55 -10.39 0.15
N ALA A 107 15.08 -11.63 -0.01
CA ALA A 107 14.27 -12.03 -1.17
C ALA A 107 12.94 -11.28 -1.25
N MET A 108 12.34 -10.95 -0.10
CA MET A 108 11.08 -10.20 -0.01
C MET A 108 11.29 -8.69 0.03
N ALA A 109 12.52 -8.20 0.22
CA ALA A 109 12.81 -6.76 0.34
C ALA A 109 12.23 -5.93 -0.82
N PRO A 110 12.34 -6.32 -2.11
CA PRO A 110 11.76 -5.56 -3.22
C PRO A 110 10.27 -5.27 -3.05
N TYR A 111 9.53 -6.28 -2.61
CA TYR A 111 8.10 -6.17 -2.37
C TYR A 111 7.78 -5.30 -1.16
N MET A 112 8.44 -5.54 -0.03
CA MET A 112 8.23 -4.78 1.20
C MET A 112 8.63 -3.32 1.06
N MET A 113 9.67 -3.00 0.30
CA MET A 113 10.06 -1.63 -0.03
C MET A 113 8.96 -0.92 -0.84
N SER A 114 8.39 -1.60 -1.83
CA SER A 114 7.30 -1.03 -2.64
C SER A 114 6.07 -0.70 -1.79
N VAL A 115 5.68 -1.62 -0.91
CA VAL A 115 4.56 -1.44 0.03
C VAL A 115 4.85 -0.33 1.02
N GLY A 116 6.03 -0.35 1.64
CA GLY A 116 6.44 0.63 2.65
C GLY A 116 6.42 2.07 2.11
N LEU A 117 6.93 2.28 0.90
CA LEU A 117 6.91 3.60 0.24
C LEU A 117 5.47 4.08 0.00
N PHE A 118 4.60 3.22 -0.49
CA PHE A 118 3.21 3.60 -0.77
C PHE A 118 2.44 3.90 0.52
N VAL A 119 2.58 3.03 1.54
CA VAL A 119 1.91 3.21 2.84
C VAL A 119 2.39 4.48 3.54
N ALA A 120 3.69 4.76 3.49
CA ALA A 120 4.25 5.98 4.09
C ALA A 120 3.72 7.24 3.38
N CYS A 121 3.63 7.24 2.04
CA CYS A 121 2.99 8.32 1.29
C CYS A 121 1.52 8.50 1.69
N MET A 122 0.77 7.40 1.80
CA MET A 122 -0.64 7.43 2.16
C MET A 122 -0.85 7.91 3.60
N ALA A 123 -0.02 7.46 4.54
CA ALA A 123 -0.07 7.94 5.92
C ALA A 123 0.22 9.44 6.03
N PHE A 124 1.17 9.93 5.24
CA PHE A 124 1.45 11.37 5.21
C PHE A 124 0.29 12.18 4.65
N THR A 125 -0.31 11.77 3.52
CA THR A 125 -1.41 12.52 2.90
C THR A 125 -2.67 12.54 3.77
N LEU A 126 -2.92 11.48 4.55
CA LEU A 126 -4.01 11.45 5.54
C LEU A 126 -3.86 12.48 6.67
N MET A 127 -2.60 12.80 7.03
CA MET A 127 -2.30 13.74 8.13
C MET A 127 -2.08 15.17 7.63
N TYR A 128 -1.67 15.32 6.37
CA TYR A 128 -1.34 16.61 5.80
C TYR A 128 -2.58 17.28 5.18
N PRO A 129 -2.89 18.54 5.55
CA PRO A 129 -4.09 19.23 5.08
C PRO A 129 -3.91 19.67 3.61
N LEU A 130 -4.14 18.74 2.67
CA LEU A 130 -3.99 19.02 1.23
C LEU A 130 -4.94 20.09 0.71
N MET A 131 -6.18 20.10 1.23
CA MET A 131 -7.26 20.95 0.74
C MET A 131 -7.35 22.30 1.45
N GLU A 132 -6.69 22.45 2.59
CA GLU A 132 -6.74 23.68 3.37
C GLU A 132 -5.87 24.77 2.73
N LYS A 133 -6.45 25.96 2.60
CA LYS A 133 -5.77 27.18 2.17
C LYS A 133 -5.47 28.00 3.42
N ASN A 134 -4.22 28.28 3.69
CA ASN A 134 -3.80 29.07 4.86
C ASN A 134 -3.87 30.58 4.59
N GLU A 135 -3.87 31.01 3.33
CA GLU A 135 -3.93 32.42 2.91
C GLU A 135 -4.65 32.55 1.57
N GLU A 136 -5.00 33.78 1.18
CA GLU A 136 -5.53 34.07 -0.15
C GLU A 136 -4.50 33.76 -1.23
N VAL A 137 -4.71 32.67 -1.94
CA VAL A 137 -3.81 32.20 -2.99
C VAL A 137 -4.20 32.84 -4.32
N LYS A 138 -3.28 33.60 -4.91
CA LYS A 138 -3.53 34.36 -6.15
C LYS A 138 -3.63 33.49 -7.42
N SER A 139 -3.14 32.23 -7.36
CA SER A 139 -3.23 31.28 -8.49
C SER A 139 -3.18 29.84 -8.04
N GLY A 140 -3.86 28.94 -8.78
CA GLY A 140 -3.80 27.50 -8.52
C GLY A 140 -2.39 26.91 -8.59
N LEU A 141 -1.53 27.47 -9.43
CA LEU A 141 -0.11 27.06 -9.53
C LEU A 141 0.66 27.39 -8.25
N GLN A 142 0.45 28.58 -7.67
CA GLN A 142 1.10 28.96 -6.41
C GLN A 142 0.65 28.07 -5.26
N TRP A 143 -0.64 27.74 -5.20
CA TRP A 143 -1.18 26.81 -4.22
C TRP A 143 -0.55 25.42 -4.37
N TRP A 144 -0.51 24.90 -5.59
CA TRP A 144 0.10 23.61 -5.86
C TRP A 144 1.60 23.57 -5.50
N LEU A 145 2.39 24.58 -5.90
CA LEU A 145 3.81 24.68 -5.58
C LEU A 145 4.07 24.68 -4.07
N SER A 146 3.24 25.36 -3.27
CA SER A 146 3.39 25.37 -1.82
C SER A 146 3.19 23.99 -1.19
N LYS A 147 2.33 23.15 -1.75
CA LYS A 147 2.08 21.79 -1.27
C LYS A 147 3.11 20.79 -1.79
N VAL A 148 3.47 20.88 -3.07
CA VAL A 148 4.39 19.91 -3.71
C VAL A 148 5.80 19.98 -3.13
N THR A 149 6.27 21.13 -2.68
CA THR A 149 7.60 21.25 -2.06
C THR A 149 7.70 20.43 -0.78
N VAL A 150 6.68 20.48 0.08
CA VAL A 150 6.62 19.69 1.32
C VAL A 150 6.50 18.20 0.99
N MET A 151 5.61 17.85 0.06
CA MET A 151 5.42 16.47 -0.37
C MET A 151 6.66 15.86 -1.00
N ALA A 152 7.40 16.63 -1.83
CA ALA A 152 8.66 16.19 -2.40
C ALA A 152 9.73 15.99 -1.33
N ALA A 153 9.86 16.92 -0.38
CA ALA A 153 10.81 16.79 0.73
C ALA A 153 10.54 15.53 1.55
N VAL A 154 9.28 15.29 1.91
CA VAL A 154 8.87 14.08 2.65
C VAL A 154 9.12 12.81 1.84
N SER A 155 8.76 12.80 0.55
CA SER A 155 8.97 11.65 -0.33
C SER A 155 10.44 11.26 -0.46
N ILE A 156 11.30 12.25 -0.62
CA ILE A 156 12.75 12.03 -0.70
C ILE A 156 13.28 11.50 0.63
N THR A 157 12.91 12.17 1.73
CA THR A 157 13.41 11.83 3.06
C THR A 157 12.99 10.41 3.47
N GLN A 158 11.72 10.04 3.29
CA GLN A 158 11.23 8.69 3.63
C GLN A 158 11.90 7.60 2.80
N ALA A 159 12.11 7.85 1.50
CA ALA A 159 12.79 6.90 0.62
C ALA A 159 14.24 6.68 1.02
N VAL A 160 14.96 7.76 1.32
CA VAL A 160 16.37 7.70 1.77
C VAL A 160 16.46 6.98 3.12
N ILE A 161 15.63 7.34 4.09
CA ILE A 161 15.60 6.70 5.41
C ILE A 161 15.30 5.20 5.26
N MET A 162 14.31 4.83 4.47
CA MET A 162 13.93 3.42 4.28
C MET A 162 15.10 2.60 3.75
N VAL A 163 15.75 3.04 2.66
CA VAL A 163 16.90 2.31 2.08
C VAL A 163 18.07 2.28 3.06
N ALA A 164 18.37 3.41 3.72
CA ALA A 164 19.45 3.49 4.69
C ALA A 164 19.25 2.56 5.90
N VAL A 165 18.02 2.47 6.42
CA VAL A 165 17.66 1.56 7.52
C VAL A 165 17.80 0.10 7.10
N LEU A 166 17.33 -0.25 5.90
CA LEU A 166 17.45 -1.62 5.38
C LEU A 166 18.92 -2.03 5.18
N MET A 167 19.76 -1.12 4.71
CA MET A 167 21.20 -1.39 4.57
C MET A 167 21.91 -1.43 5.92
N GLY A 168 21.64 -0.44 6.79
CA GLY A 168 22.40 -0.28 8.03
C GLY A 168 21.97 -1.19 9.18
N ILE A 169 20.69 -1.53 9.27
CA ILE A 169 20.13 -2.33 10.36
C ILE A 169 19.88 -3.76 9.93
N ASN A 170 19.29 -3.95 8.75
CA ASN A 170 18.91 -5.28 8.25
C ASN A 170 20.01 -5.97 7.45
N GLY A 171 21.14 -5.29 7.19
CA GLY A 171 22.26 -5.86 6.44
C GLY A 171 21.91 -6.14 4.97
N LEU A 172 20.97 -5.38 4.38
CA LEU A 172 20.66 -5.51 2.97
C LEU A 172 21.80 -4.93 2.13
N GLU A 173 22.38 -5.73 1.27
CA GLU A 173 23.47 -5.32 0.38
C GLU A 173 22.97 -5.20 -1.07
N PRO A 174 22.54 -4.00 -1.51
CA PRO A 174 22.10 -3.80 -2.88
C PRO A 174 23.26 -3.96 -3.87
N HIS A 175 23.04 -4.70 -4.95
CA HIS A 175 24.02 -4.82 -6.02
C HIS A 175 24.35 -3.44 -6.65
N TYR A 176 23.34 -2.57 -6.78
CA TYR A 176 23.48 -1.21 -7.29
C TYR A 176 22.93 -0.18 -6.30
N VAL A 177 23.70 0.21 -5.29
CA VAL A 177 23.28 1.14 -4.23
C VAL A 177 22.68 2.44 -4.80
N GLY A 178 23.37 3.11 -5.71
CA GLY A 178 22.89 4.37 -6.29
C GLY A 178 21.57 4.23 -7.06
N LYS A 179 21.41 3.14 -7.83
CA LYS A 179 20.15 2.86 -8.55
C LYS A 179 19.02 2.56 -7.58
N THR A 180 19.30 1.87 -6.47
CA THR A 180 18.30 1.55 -5.43
C THR A 180 17.78 2.82 -4.77
N PHE A 181 18.67 3.74 -4.36
CA PHE A 181 18.25 5.04 -3.82
C PHE A 181 17.48 5.86 -4.86
N GLY A 182 17.98 5.96 -6.08
CA GLY A 182 17.32 6.70 -7.15
C GLY A 182 15.92 6.17 -7.46
N MET A 183 15.78 4.85 -7.56
CA MET A 183 14.48 4.21 -7.80
C MET A 183 13.52 4.37 -6.63
N ALA A 184 14.01 4.27 -5.38
CA ALA A 184 13.20 4.47 -4.18
C ALA A 184 12.65 5.91 -4.11
N VAL A 185 13.48 6.90 -4.40
CA VAL A 185 13.07 8.31 -4.45
C VAL A 185 12.05 8.53 -5.57
N LEU A 186 12.31 8.04 -6.77
CA LEU A 186 11.40 8.17 -7.91
C LEU A 186 10.04 7.50 -7.64
N ALA A 187 10.06 6.28 -7.12
CA ALA A 187 8.84 5.56 -6.77
C ALA A 187 8.05 6.29 -5.66
N SER A 188 8.73 6.78 -4.63
CA SER A 188 8.12 7.54 -3.55
C SER A 188 7.46 8.83 -4.06
N MET A 189 8.13 9.60 -4.92
CA MET A 189 7.58 10.81 -5.51
C MET A 189 6.37 10.51 -6.40
N ALA A 190 6.43 9.47 -7.20
CA ALA A 190 5.32 9.07 -8.07
C ALA A 190 4.12 8.55 -7.27
N PHE A 191 4.35 7.77 -6.23
CA PHE A 191 3.27 7.33 -5.32
C PHE A 191 2.64 8.50 -4.58
N MET A 192 3.45 9.42 -4.06
CA MET A 192 2.96 10.62 -3.40
C MET A 192 2.07 11.45 -4.34
N SER A 193 2.51 11.67 -5.57
CA SER A 193 1.74 12.45 -6.54
C SER A 193 0.45 11.75 -6.98
N LEU A 194 0.48 10.42 -7.14
CA LEU A 194 -0.68 9.61 -7.48
C LEU A 194 -1.74 9.62 -6.36
N ILE A 195 -1.31 9.41 -5.11
CA ILE A 195 -2.20 9.42 -3.94
C ILE A 195 -2.79 10.82 -3.74
N CYS A 196 -1.96 11.85 -3.82
CA CYS A 196 -2.39 13.25 -3.73
C CYS A 196 -3.46 13.57 -4.79
N PHE A 197 -3.26 13.17 -6.04
CA PHE A 197 -4.27 13.35 -7.10
C PHE A 197 -5.58 12.65 -6.75
N GLY A 198 -5.53 11.39 -6.29
CA GLY A 198 -6.73 10.64 -5.89
C GLY A 198 -7.47 11.28 -4.73
N GLU A 199 -6.76 11.79 -3.74
CA GLU A 199 -7.36 12.49 -2.59
C GLU A 199 -7.92 13.85 -2.96
N MET A 200 -7.25 14.60 -3.81
CA MET A 200 -7.76 15.89 -4.29
C MET A 200 -9.01 15.74 -5.15
N LEU A 201 -9.06 14.70 -6.00
CA LEU A 201 -10.19 14.43 -6.88
C LEU A 201 -11.45 13.99 -6.11
N LEU A 202 -11.28 13.10 -5.13
CA LEU A 202 -12.37 12.41 -4.43
C LEU A 202 -12.54 12.86 -2.96
N ASN A 203 -11.79 13.86 -2.52
CA ASN A 203 -11.78 14.30 -1.13
C ASN A 203 -11.49 13.12 -0.16
N ARG A 204 -12.19 13.07 0.97
CA ARG A 204 -12.05 12.02 2.00
C ARG A 204 -12.26 10.60 1.48
N VAL A 205 -13.03 10.44 0.39
CA VAL A 205 -13.25 9.13 -0.24
C VAL A 205 -12.00 8.68 -1.00
N GLY A 206 -11.17 9.63 -1.46
CA GLY A 206 -9.94 9.34 -2.20
C GLY A 206 -8.97 8.44 -1.45
N SER A 207 -8.79 8.67 -0.16
CA SER A 207 -7.91 7.84 0.68
C SER A 207 -8.39 6.38 0.76
N TYR A 208 -9.71 6.15 0.86
CA TYR A 208 -10.27 4.79 0.84
C TYR A 208 -10.09 4.12 -0.52
N VAL A 209 -10.27 4.87 -1.60
CA VAL A 209 -10.02 4.36 -2.96
C VAL A 209 -8.55 3.99 -3.15
N MET A 210 -7.62 4.82 -2.67
CA MET A 210 -6.18 4.54 -2.72
C MET A 210 -5.81 3.35 -1.84
N LEU A 211 -6.48 3.14 -0.71
CA LEU A 211 -6.32 1.95 0.12
C LEU A 211 -6.75 0.67 -0.63
N VAL A 212 -7.92 0.68 -1.25
CA VAL A 212 -8.40 -0.44 -2.06
C VAL A 212 -7.46 -0.70 -3.24
N PHE A 213 -7.02 0.37 -3.91
CA PHE A 213 -6.04 0.27 -4.99
C PHE A 213 -4.73 -0.37 -4.51
N MET A 214 -4.23 0.00 -3.32
CA MET A 214 -3.07 -0.64 -2.70
C MET A 214 -3.29 -2.14 -2.51
N VAL A 215 -4.43 -2.56 -1.94
CA VAL A 215 -4.73 -3.98 -1.71
C VAL A 215 -4.74 -4.77 -3.01
N VAL A 216 -5.33 -4.21 -4.07
CA VAL A 216 -5.34 -4.83 -5.41
C VAL A 216 -3.92 -4.96 -5.96
N GLN A 217 -3.07 -3.94 -5.79
CA GLN A 217 -1.67 -3.97 -6.20
C GLN A 217 -0.86 -5.05 -5.48
N LEU A 218 -1.12 -5.28 -4.18
CA LEU A 218 -0.45 -6.32 -3.39
C LEU A 218 -0.61 -7.70 -4.03
N GLY A 219 -1.83 -8.05 -4.47
CA GLY A 219 -2.09 -9.31 -5.15
C GLY A 219 -1.47 -9.40 -6.55
N ALA A 220 -1.42 -8.26 -7.26
CA ALA A 220 -0.94 -8.22 -8.64
C ALA A 220 0.58 -8.08 -8.79
N ALA A 221 1.30 -7.68 -7.73
CA ALA A 221 2.73 -7.38 -7.82
C ALA A 221 3.65 -8.59 -7.98
N GLY A 222 3.16 -9.81 -7.72
CA GLY A 222 3.97 -11.03 -7.79
C GLY A 222 5.16 -11.01 -6.82
N GLY A 223 5.00 -10.34 -5.68
CA GLY A 223 6.08 -10.11 -4.72
C GLY A 223 6.38 -11.32 -3.84
N THR A 224 5.34 -12.01 -3.39
CA THR A 224 5.43 -13.15 -2.47
C THR A 224 5.33 -14.49 -3.20
N TYR A 225 4.55 -14.56 -4.27
CA TYR A 225 4.34 -15.77 -5.06
C TYR A 225 4.57 -15.47 -6.55
N PRO A 226 5.05 -16.47 -7.33
CA PRO A 226 5.11 -16.36 -8.78
C PRO A 226 3.73 -16.07 -9.37
N LEU A 227 3.67 -15.21 -10.36
CA LEU A 227 2.41 -14.84 -11.05
C LEU A 227 1.71 -16.02 -11.71
N ASP A 228 2.49 -17.04 -12.11
CA ASP A 228 1.95 -18.28 -12.73
C ASP A 228 1.07 -19.08 -11.76
N MET A 229 1.22 -18.86 -10.45
CA MET A 229 0.39 -19.47 -9.41
C MET A 229 -0.80 -18.59 -8.99
N ALA A 230 -0.87 -17.37 -9.51
CA ALA A 230 -1.95 -16.42 -9.20
C ALA A 230 -3.16 -16.62 -10.12
N PRO A 231 -4.39 -16.30 -9.66
CA PRO A 231 -5.55 -16.27 -10.53
C PRO A 231 -5.36 -15.38 -11.75
N HIS A 232 -5.97 -15.76 -12.87
CA HIS A 232 -5.84 -15.04 -14.16
C HIS A 232 -6.14 -13.53 -14.06
N PHE A 233 -7.05 -13.14 -13.18
CA PHE A 233 -7.35 -11.74 -12.90
C PHE A 233 -6.07 -10.94 -12.53
N TYR A 234 -5.25 -11.47 -11.63
CA TYR A 234 -4.03 -10.79 -11.19
C TYR A 234 -2.93 -10.80 -12.25
N THR A 235 -2.84 -11.84 -13.08
CA THR A 235 -1.86 -11.88 -14.18
C THR A 235 -2.14 -10.83 -15.26
N VAL A 236 -3.43 -10.57 -15.56
CA VAL A 236 -3.82 -9.49 -16.46
C VAL A 236 -3.55 -8.13 -15.83
N LEU A 237 -3.91 -7.98 -14.55
CA LEU A 237 -3.80 -6.71 -13.83
C LEU A 237 -2.35 -6.29 -13.58
N HIS A 238 -1.44 -7.26 -13.42
CA HIS A 238 -0.01 -7.05 -13.17
C HIS A 238 0.62 -6.00 -14.08
N LYS A 239 0.28 -6.02 -15.37
CA LYS A 239 0.84 -5.11 -16.38
C LYS A 239 0.50 -3.64 -16.16
N TYR A 240 -0.55 -3.36 -15.41
CA TYR A 240 -1.07 -2.01 -15.19
C TYR A 240 -0.76 -1.49 -13.77
N MET A 241 -0.27 -2.36 -12.88
CA MET A 241 -0.08 -2.01 -11.49
C MET A 241 1.31 -1.41 -11.23
N PRO A 242 1.39 -0.23 -10.63
CA PRO A 242 2.67 0.39 -10.26
C PRO A 242 3.58 -0.50 -9.42
N PHE A 243 3.04 -1.29 -8.47
CA PHE A 243 3.86 -2.19 -7.65
C PHE A 243 4.59 -3.24 -8.46
N SER A 244 4.06 -3.67 -9.59
CA SER A 244 4.74 -4.63 -10.46
C SER A 244 6.08 -4.08 -10.96
N TYR A 245 6.10 -2.83 -11.34
CA TYR A 245 7.29 -2.13 -11.81
C TYR A 245 8.26 -1.79 -10.67
N THR A 246 7.78 -1.40 -9.47
CA THR A 246 8.69 -1.19 -8.33
C THR A 246 9.33 -2.48 -7.89
N VAL A 247 8.57 -3.57 -7.76
CA VAL A 247 9.10 -4.88 -7.37
C VAL A 247 10.11 -5.37 -8.40
N HIS A 248 9.83 -5.21 -9.70
CA HIS A 248 10.74 -5.55 -10.78
C HIS A 248 12.04 -4.73 -10.67
N ALA A 249 11.94 -3.41 -10.58
CA ALA A 249 13.09 -2.51 -10.48
C ALA A 249 13.94 -2.80 -9.23
N PHE A 250 13.31 -3.01 -8.07
CA PHE A 250 14.05 -3.32 -6.85
C PHE A 250 14.70 -4.71 -6.91
N ARG A 251 14.07 -5.73 -7.51
CA ARG A 251 14.74 -7.02 -7.74
C ARG A 251 16.01 -6.85 -8.55
N HIS A 252 15.97 -6.05 -9.62
CA HIS A 252 17.12 -5.79 -10.47
C HIS A 252 18.20 -4.94 -9.79
N THR A 253 17.84 -4.00 -8.94
CA THR A 253 18.82 -3.17 -8.24
C THR A 253 19.41 -3.83 -7.00
N LEU A 254 18.67 -4.75 -6.37
CA LEU A 254 19.10 -5.44 -5.15
C LEU A 254 19.91 -6.70 -5.44
N SER A 255 19.45 -7.59 -6.33
CA SER A 255 20.01 -8.92 -6.46
C SER A 255 20.19 -9.43 -7.89
N MET A 256 19.69 -8.74 -8.90
CA MET A 256 19.76 -9.19 -10.28
C MET A 256 20.43 -8.14 -11.16
N ASP A 257 21.16 -8.61 -12.19
CA ASP A 257 21.60 -7.73 -13.26
C ASP A 257 20.47 -7.52 -14.28
N GLY A 258 20.10 -6.30 -14.53
CA GLY A 258 19.08 -6.00 -15.52
C GLY A 258 18.88 -4.51 -15.79
N GLN A 259 18.10 -4.24 -16.82
CA GLN A 259 17.74 -2.88 -17.21
C GLN A 259 16.43 -2.49 -16.53
N ILE A 260 16.46 -1.39 -15.78
CA ILE A 260 15.29 -0.79 -15.12
C ILE A 260 14.73 0.41 -15.90
N GLY A 261 15.12 0.58 -17.16
CA GLY A 261 14.73 1.73 -17.97
C GLY A 261 13.23 1.83 -18.19
N GLN A 262 12.56 0.69 -18.40
CA GLN A 262 11.11 0.63 -18.55
C GLN A 262 10.40 1.03 -17.26
N ASP A 263 10.90 0.56 -16.11
CA ASP A 263 10.31 0.88 -14.80
C ASP A 263 10.44 2.38 -14.51
N ILE A 264 11.61 2.95 -14.77
CA ILE A 264 11.85 4.39 -14.65
C ILE A 264 10.88 5.17 -15.55
N ALA A 265 10.71 4.76 -16.81
CA ALA A 265 9.80 5.43 -17.75
C ALA A 265 8.35 5.42 -17.27
N VAL A 266 7.89 4.28 -16.70
CA VAL A 266 6.55 4.16 -16.13
C VAL A 266 6.39 5.10 -14.93
N PHE A 267 7.36 5.14 -14.01
CA PHE A 267 7.27 6.01 -12.83
C PHE A 267 7.39 7.49 -13.15
N VAL A 268 8.23 7.87 -14.11
CA VAL A 268 8.25 9.23 -14.64
C VAL A 268 6.91 9.57 -15.29
N GLY A 269 6.34 8.67 -16.07
CA GLY A 269 5.00 8.83 -16.65
C GLY A 269 3.92 9.05 -15.59
N ILE A 270 3.87 8.21 -14.54
CA ILE A 270 2.93 8.36 -13.43
C ILE A 270 3.13 9.71 -12.76
N LEU A 271 4.37 10.08 -12.43
CA LEU A 271 4.69 11.35 -11.79
C LEU A 271 4.23 12.55 -12.62
N VAL A 272 4.53 12.57 -13.90
CA VAL A 272 4.15 13.66 -14.80
C VAL A 272 2.63 13.74 -14.97
N VAL A 273 1.97 12.61 -15.27
CA VAL A 273 0.52 12.60 -15.52
C VAL A 273 -0.26 12.98 -14.27
N SER A 274 0.07 12.40 -13.11
CA SER A 274 -0.64 12.73 -11.86
C SER A 274 -0.37 14.16 -11.41
N THR A 275 0.85 14.67 -11.61
CA THR A 275 1.19 16.07 -11.34
C THR A 275 0.40 17.03 -12.23
N LEU A 276 0.39 16.80 -13.56
CA LEU A 276 -0.37 17.63 -14.48
C LEU A 276 -1.87 17.59 -14.20
N ALA A 277 -2.41 16.42 -13.88
CA ALA A 277 -3.81 16.26 -13.50
C ALA A 277 -4.13 17.04 -12.21
N THR A 278 -3.24 16.99 -11.21
CA THR A 278 -3.38 17.74 -9.97
C THR A 278 -3.34 19.25 -10.21
N VAL A 279 -2.39 19.73 -11.02
CA VAL A 279 -2.29 21.17 -11.38
C VAL A 279 -3.55 21.64 -12.11
N SER A 280 -4.02 20.85 -13.09
CA SER A 280 -5.25 21.18 -13.82
C SER A 280 -6.46 21.26 -12.89
N TYR A 281 -6.58 20.31 -11.96
CA TYR A 281 -7.67 20.31 -10.97
C TYR A 281 -7.60 21.52 -10.01
N THR A 282 -6.40 21.84 -9.50
CA THR A 282 -6.21 23.01 -8.62
C THR A 282 -6.48 24.32 -9.34
N HIS A 283 -6.17 24.40 -10.64
CA HIS A 283 -6.45 25.57 -11.46
C HIS A 283 -7.96 25.79 -11.64
N LEU A 284 -8.70 24.74 -11.99
CA LEU A 284 -10.17 24.79 -12.12
C LEU A 284 -10.82 25.22 -10.80
N ARG A 285 -10.43 24.62 -9.69
CA ARG A 285 -11.00 24.93 -8.36
C ARG A 285 -10.61 26.31 -7.82
N ALA A 286 -9.46 26.85 -8.23
CA ALA A 286 -9.08 28.22 -7.89
C ALA A 286 -9.98 29.25 -8.60
N HIS A 287 -10.47 28.94 -9.80
CA HIS A 287 -11.40 29.79 -10.53
C HIS A 287 -12.82 29.78 -9.94
N GLU A 288 -13.31 28.64 -9.44
CA GLU A 288 -14.63 28.55 -8.79
C GLU A 288 -14.72 29.39 -7.52
N THR A 289 -13.63 29.50 -6.75
CA THR A 289 -13.58 30.28 -5.50
C THR A 289 -13.39 31.79 -5.69
N VAL A 290 -13.17 32.26 -6.90
CA VAL A 290 -13.09 33.70 -7.23
C VAL A 290 -14.47 34.26 -7.67
N LEU A 291 -15.43 33.36 -7.93
CA LEU A 291 -16.79 33.70 -8.38
C LEU A 291 -17.83 33.69 -7.25
N ASP A 292 -17.48 33.20 -6.05
CA ASP A 292 -18.24 33.31 -4.80
C ASP A 292 -17.67 34.47 -3.91
#